data_82e377deddc9ec8eac45942c402c2c03
#
_entry.id   82e377deddc9ec8eac45942c402c2c03
#
_cell.length_a   1.000
_cell.length_b   1.000
_cell.length_c   1.000
_cell.angle_alpha   90.00
_cell.angle_beta   90.00
_cell.angle_gamma   90.00
#
_symmetry.space_group_name_H-M   'P 1'
#
loop_
_entity.id
_entity.type
_entity.pdbx_description
1 polymer ?
#
loop_
_entity_poly.entity_id
_entity_poly.type
_entity_poly.pdbx_seq_one_letter_code
_entity_poly.pdbx_strand_id
1 'polypeptide(L)'
;MIGAGPAALAIADSLCDRGLSVAALAPADPAAPWANTYGIWADEVDALGLAHLLAHRWSDTVSFFGPGGPAGSEPVRHGRDYGLFDKSALQRHWLERLGRGGLRWHRGEAAAIEHDAEASVVRTAAGEAITAALVVDASGHQPVFVRRGDDGPVAGQAAYGIVGRFSSPPIEPGRFVFMDYRADHLSEAERRSEPPTFLYAMDLGGGVFFVEETSLALAPAVPFSLLKQRLQRRLAQRGVAVLEALHEELCLFPMNPALPDPAQRVVGFGGAAAMVHPASGYLVGGLLRRAPDLADAIAAALAAGLRGENLSRAAWQGLWPASLRWKHAFFRFGLEKLMRFDEARLRHHFASFFSLPTAQWYGFLTNTLSPPELLAAMVRLYGLAPWDVRWGLMALQGREPALLARMLAGG
;
A
#
# COMPACT_ATOMS: atom_id res chain seq x y z
N MET A 1 -7.39 13.74 -15.71
CA MET A 1 -7.08 12.65 -14.76
C MET A 1 -7.85 11.41 -15.15
N ILE A 2 -7.25 10.22 -15.02
CA ILE A 2 -7.89 8.93 -15.33
C ILE A 2 -8.06 8.15 -14.03
N GLY A 3 -9.29 7.71 -13.73
CA GLY A 3 -9.67 6.96 -12.53
C GLY A 3 -10.61 7.70 -11.58
N ALA A 4 -11.26 6.96 -10.67
CA ALA A 4 -12.19 7.46 -9.65
C ALA A 4 -11.97 6.80 -8.27
N GLY A 5 -10.87 6.08 -8.09
CA GLY A 5 -10.49 5.49 -6.81
C GLY A 5 -9.84 6.50 -5.84
N PRO A 6 -9.45 6.03 -4.62
CA PRO A 6 -8.86 6.90 -3.60
C PRO A 6 -7.67 7.73 -4.08
N ALA A 7 -6.77 7.13 -4.87
CA ALA A 7 -5.63 7.85 -5.44
C ALA A 7 -6.06 8.97 -6.38
N ALA A 8 -7.06 8.70 -7.23
CA ALA A 8 -7.58 9.68 -8.17
C ALA A 8 -8.23 10.86 -7.43
N LEU A 9 -9.09 10.59 -6.44
CA LEU A 9 -9.75 11.65 -5.69
C LEU A 9 -8.73 12.49 -4.89
N ALA A 10 -7.74 11.85 -4.25
CA ALA A 10 -6.72 12.56 -3.47
C ALA A 10 -5.86 13.51 -4.33
N ILE A 11 -5.40 13.06 -5.50
CA ILE A 11 -4.60 13.94 -6.38
C ILE A 11 -5.46 15.01 -7.04
N ALA A 12 -6.70 14.70 -7.44
CA ALA A 12 -7.61 15.68 -8.01
C ALA A 12 -7.93 16.80 -7.01
N ASP A 13 -8.23 16.45 -5.75
CA ASP A 13 -8.46 17.41 -4.68
C ASP A 13 -7.25 18.34 -4.50
N SER A 14 -6.05 17.76 -4.43
CA SER A 14 -4.81 18.54 -4.30
C SER A 14 -4.54 19.46 -5.50
N LEU A 15 -4.90 19.05 -6.73
CA LEU A 15 -4.77 19.90 -7.93
C LEU A 15 -5.79 21.03 -7.92
N CYS A 16 -7.04 20.76 -7.56
CA CYS A 16 -8.09 21.78 -7.44
C CYS A 16 -7.76 22.81 -6.36
N ASP A 17 -7.19 22.40 -5.22
CA ASP A 17 -6.75 23.31 -4.15
C ASP A 17 -5.64 24.29 -4.60
N ARG A 18 -4.92 23.98 -5.69
CA ARG A 18 -3.93 24.88 -6.31
C ARG A 18 -4.53 25.71 -7.46
N GLY A 19 -5.86 25.71 -7.57
CA GLY A 19 -6.57 26.49 -8.60
C GLY A 19 -6.43 25.92 -10.02
N LEU A 20 -5.99 24.66 -10.17
CA LEU A 20 -5.87 24.04 -11.48
C LEU A 20 -7.22 23.52 -11.96
N SER A 21 -7.52 23.73 -13.25
CA SER A 21 -8.71 23.16 -13.88
C SER A 21 -8.51 21.66 -14.11
N VAL A 22 -9.34 20.81 -13.49
CA VAL A 22 -9.24 19.37 -13.56
C VAL A 22 -10.46 18.76 -14.24
N ALA A 23 -10.21 17.89 -15.24
CA ALA A 23 -11.20 16.98 -15.80
C ALA A 23 -10.85 15.54 -15.41
N ALA A 24 -11.83 14.74 -15.04
CA ALA A 24 -11.66 13.34 -14.64
C ALA A 24 -12.43 12.42 -15.57
N LEU A 25 -11.81 11.32 -15.97
CA LEU A 25 -12.40 10.28 -16.82
C LEU A 25 -12.38 8.94 -16.08
N ALA A 26 -13.55 8.32 -15.93
CA ALA A 26 -13.67 6.99 -15.34
C ALA A 26 -14.86 6.22 -15.93
N PRO A 27 -14.80 4.88 -16.05
CA PRO A 27 -15.92 4.07 -16.54
C PRO A 27 -17.05 3.99 -15.52
N ALA A 28 -16.72 3.95 -14.22
CA ALA A 28 -17.69 3.87 -13.12
C ALA A 28 -18.03 5.26 -12.56
N ASP A 29 -19.18 5.33 -11.91
CA ASP A 29 -19.58 6.50 -11.11
C ASP A 29 -18.54 6.75 -10.02
N PRO A 30 -17.99 7.97 -9.87
CA PRO A 30 -17.05 8.29 -8.81
C PRO A 30 -17.63 8.12 -7.39
N ALA A 31 -18.95 8.09 -7.24
CA ALA A 31 -19.65 7.80 -5.99
C ALA A 31 -19.89 6.30 -5.74
N ALA A 32 -19.53 5.44 -6.70
CA ALA A 32 -19.66 3.99 -6.50
C ALA A 32 -18.83 3.53 -5.28
N PRO A 33 -19.38 2.68 -4.40
CA PRO A 33 -18.69 2.24 -3.19
C PRO A 33 -17.35 1.57 -3.49
N TRP A 34 -16.31 1.92 -2.74
CA TRP A 34 -15.04 1.23 -2.82
C TRP A 34 -15.11 -0.13 -2.13
N ALA A 35 -14.52 -1.16 -2.76
CA ALA A 35 -14.57 -2.53 -2.25
C ALA A 35 -13.72 -2.72 -0.98
N ASN A 36 -12.49 -2.21 -0.99
CA ASN A 36 -11.50 -2.52 0.04
C ASN A 36 -11.60 -1.64 1.28
N THR A 37 -11.08 -2.12 2.39
CA THR A 37 -10.86 -1.35 3.62
C THR A 37 -9.58 -0.52 3.52
N TYR A 38 -9.52 0.61 4.23
CA TYR A 38 -8.37 1.54 4.22
C TYR A 38 -7.96 1.87 5.64
N GLY A 39 -6.85 1.27 6.07
CA GLY A 39 -6.25 1.54 7.38
C GLY A 39 -5.13 2.56 7.30
N ILE A 40 -4.89 3.29 8.38
CA ILE A 40 -3.86 4.31 8.52
C ILE A 40 -3.37 4.40 9.96
N TRP A 41 -2.10 4.73 10.16
CA TRP A 41 -1.62 5.10 11.49
C TRP A 41 -2.27 6.40 11.94
N ALA A 42 -2.77 6.44 13.17
CA ALA A 42 -3.64 7.52 13.63
C ALA A 42 -2.92 8.87 13.71
N ASP A 43 -1.64 8.89 14.02
CA ASP A 43 -0.85 10.11 14.02
C ASP A 43 -0.61 10.69 12.61
N GLU A 44 -0.61 9.87 11.56
CA GLU A 44 -0.59 10.38 10.18
C GLU A 44 -1.90 11.08 9.82
N VAL A 45 -3.04 10.46 10.15
CA VAL A 45 -4.36 11.05 9.86
C VAL A 45 -4.63 12.29 10.72
N ASP A 46 -4.13 12.31 11.96
CA ASP A 46 -4.19 13.48 12.86
C ASP A 46 -3.39 14.67 12.24
N ALA A 47 -2.17 14.40 11.78
CA ALA A 47 -1.34 15.41 11.12
C ALA A 47 -1.94 15.96 9.81
N LEU A 48 -2.77 15.17 9.14
CA LEU A 48 -3.49 15.57 7.92
C LEU A 48 -4.82 16.28 8.20
N GLY A 49 -5.27 16.36 9.47
CA GLY A 49 -6.56 16.94 9.84
C GLY A 49 -7.77 16.09 9.43
N LEU A 50 -7.57 14.81 9.12
CA LEU A 50 -8.59 13.89 8.59
C LEU A 50 -9.11 12.88 9.63
N ALA A 51 -8.75 13.03 10.91
CA ALA A 51 -9.15 12.12 11.99
C ALA A 51 -10.67 11.95 12.11
N HIS A 52 -11.44 12.99 11.76
CA HIS A 52 -12.91 12.97 11.76
C HIS A 52 -13.53 12.05 10.70
N LEU A 53 -12.71 11.51 9.78
CA LEU A 53 -13.12 10.55 8.75
C LEU A 53 -12.81 9.09 9.14
N LEU A 54 -12.29 8.84 10.34
CA LEU A 54 -12.12 7.49 10.84
C LEU A 54 -13.44 6.91 11.33
N ALA A 55 -13.73 5.67 10.92
CA ALA A 55 -14.80 4.86 11.51
C ALA A 55 -14.37 4.28 12.85
N HIS A 56 -13.10 3.88 12.96
CA HIS A 56 -12.53 3.25 14.15
C HIS A 56 -11.12 3.74 14.42
N ARG A 57 -10.75 3.74 15.71
CA ARG A 57 -9.39 4.01 16.19
C ARG A 57 -9.08 3.09 17.37
N TRP A 58 -7.95 2.38 17.28
CA TRP A 58 -7.51 1.45 18.33
C TRP A 58 -6.19 1.93 18.91
N SER A 59 -6.12 1.97 20.24
CA SER A 59 -4.88 2.24 21.00
C SER A 59 -4.16 0.95 21.42
N ASP A 60 -4.89 -0.18 21.59
CA ASP A 60 -4.29 -1.49 21.83
C ASP A 60 -3.91 -2.15 20.49
N THR A 61 -2.77 -1.73 19.95
CA THR A 61 -2.22 -2.25 18.69
C THR A 61 -1.10 -3.26 18.97
N VAL A 62 -1.26 -4.49 18.47
CA VAL A 62 -0.33 -5.58 18.80
C VAL A 62 0.05 -6.41 17.59
N SER A 63 1.18 -7.14 17.73
CA SER A 63 1.57 -8.25 16.85
C SER A 63 2.03 -9.45 17.67
N PHE A 64 2.00 -10.63 17.05
CA PHE A 64 2.45 -11.88 17.68
C PHE A 64 3.48 -12.57 16.78
N PHE A 65 4.69 -12.74 17.29
CA PHE A 65 5.82 -13.35 16.59
C PHE A 65 6.36 -14.60 17.29
N GLY A 66 5.71 -15.05 18.34
CA GLY A 66 6.07 -16.30 19.05
C GLY A 66 5.73 -17.55 18.21
N PRO A 67 6.28 -18.71 18.62
CA PRO A 67 6.08 -19.98 17.90
C PRO A 67 4.65 -20.51 17.94
N GLY A 68 3.77 -19.91 18.72
CA GLY A 68 2.43 -20.40 19.03
C GLY A 68 2.36 -21.09 20.38
N GLY A 69 1.14 -21.50 20.77
CA GLY A 69 0.87 -22.07 22.09
C GLY A 69 1.00 -21.07 23.25
N PRO A 70 0.84 -21.52 24.51
CA PRO A 70 0.87 -20.62 25.68
C PRO A 70 2.18 -19.86 25.82
N ALA A 71 3.32 -20.48 25.52
CA ALA A 71 4.64 -19.87 25.65
C ALA A 71 4.96 -18.82 24.57
N GLY A 72 4.22 -18.85 23.45
CA GLY A 72 4.42 -17.91 22.33
C GLY A 72 3.30 -16.88 22.18
N SER A 73 2.48 -16.70 23.21
CA SER A 73 1.27 -15.88 23.14
C SER A 73 1.45 -14.41 23.55
N GLU A 74 2.62 -14.03 24.06
CA GLU A 74 2.86 -12.63 24.48
C GLU A 74 2.83 -11.68 23.28
N PRO A 75 1.99 -10.64 23.32
CA PRO A 75 1.92 -9.64 22.27
C PRO A 75 3.09 -8.67 22.30
N VAL A 76 3.63 -8.34 21.14
CA VAL A 76 4.45 -7.14 20.94
C VAL A 76 3.51 -5.95 20.80
N ARG A 77 3.53 -5.04 21.80
CA ARG A 77 2.70 -3.82 21.79
C ARG A 77 3.42 -2.71 21.02
N HIS A 78 2.70 -2.09 20.09
CA HIS A 78 3.29 -1.07 19.22
C HIS A 78 3.31 0.33 19.86
N GLY A 79 2.42 0.60 20.83
CA GLY A 79 2.31 1.90 21.49
C GLY A 79 1.95 3.05 20.56
N ARG A 80 1.28 2.74 19.43
CA ARG A 80 0.78 3.71 18.46
C ARG A 80 -0.64 3.33 18.06
N ASP A 81 -1.50 4.33 17.95
CA ASP A 81 -2.87 4.12 17.53
C ASP A 81 -2.94 3.80 16.03
N TYR A 82 -3.89 2.95 15.67
CA TYR A 82 -4.22 2.66 14.29
C TYR A 82 -5.68 3.04 14.00
N GLY A 83 -5.95 3.55 12.81
CA GLY A 83 -7.28 3.97 12.39
C GLY A 83 -7.77 3.22 11.16
N LEU A 84 -9.08 3.05 11.07
CA LEU A 84 -9.76 2.59 9.88
C LEU A 84 -10.65 3.72 9.36
N PHE A 85 -10.48 4.11 8.11
CA PHE A 85 -11.36 5.12 7.50
C PHE A 85 -12.79 4.60 7.34
N ASP A 86 -13.77 5.47 7.62
CA ASP A 86 -15.07 5.36 6.99
C ASP A 86 -14.88 5.68 5.50
N LYS A 87 -14.79 4.64 4.67
CA LYS A 87 -14.51 4.79 3.25
C LYS A 87 -15.58 5.61 2.52
N SER A 88 -16.82 5.56 2.98
CA SER A 88 -17.92 6.36 2.42
C SER A 88 -17.82 7.82 2.82
N ALA A 89 -17.45 8.11 4.08
CA ALA A 89 -17.21 9.48 4.53
C ALA A 89 -16.00 10.09 3.84
N LEU A 90 -14.90 9.34 3.70
CA LEU A 90 -13.71 9.79 3.00
C LEU A 90 -13.99 10.09 1.51
N GLN A 91 -14.74 9.22 0.83
CA GLN A 91 -15.14 9.41 -0.56
C GLN A 91 -16.03 10.65 -0.72
N ARG A 92 -17.07 10.80 0.12
CA ARG A 92 -17.93 11.99 0.12
C ARG A 92 -17.14 13.27 0.38
N HIS A 93 -16.25 13.27 1.36
CA HIS A 93 -15.40 14.41 1.69
C HIS A 93 -14.66 14.93 0.46
N TRP A 94 -14.00 14.04 -0.31
CA TRP A 94 -13.33 14.46 -1.54
C TRP A 94 -14.30 14.87 -2.64
N LEU A 95 -15.38 14.13 -2.87
CA LEU A 95 -16.34 14.46 -3.92
C LEU A 95 -17.00 15.84 -3.71
N GLU A 96 -17.32 16.19 -2.47
CA GLU A 96 -17.86 17.51 -2.12
C GLU A 96 -16.83 18.63 -2.36
N ARG A 97 -15.57 18.41 -2.02
CA ARG A 97 -14.48 19.37 -2.28
C ARG A 97 -14.24 19.54 -3.77
N LEU A 98 -14.18 18.44 -4.51
CA LEU A 98 -14.01 18.43 -5.96
C LEU A 98 -15.19 19.11 -6.68
N GLY A 99 -16.41 18.94 -6.21
CA GLY A 99 -17.59 19.63 -6.73
C GLY A 99 -17.48 21.15 -6.56
N ARG A 100 -17.04 21.61 -5.39
CA ARG A 100 -16.76 23.03 -5.14
C ARG A 100 -15.59 23.57 -5.95
N GLY A 101 -14.56 22.71 -6.18
CA GLY A 101 -13.40 23.03 -7.01
C GLY A 101 -13.68 23.03 -8.53
N GLY A 102 -14.90 22.75 -8.95
CA GLY A 102 -15.31 22.78 -10.36
C GLY A 102 -14.76 21.64 -11.21
N LEU A 103 -14.41 20.50 -10.60
CA LEU A 103 -13.97 19.33 -11.35
C LEU A 103 -15.08 18.83 -12.29
N ARG A 104 -14.72 18.55 -13.53
CA ARG A 104 -15.63 17.99 -14.54
C ARG A 104 -15.43 16.49 -14.69
N TRP A 105 -16.49 15.71 -14.48
CA TRP A 105 -16.51 14.28 -14.69
C TRP A 105 -16.95 13.93 -16.10
N HIS A 106 -16.14 13.07 -16.77
CA HIS A 106 -16.48 12.40 -18.01
C HIS A 106 -16.64 10.91 -17.69
N ARG A 107 -17.73 10.31 -18.17
CA ARG A 107 -17.97 8.88 -17.99
C ARG A 107 -17.51 8.13 -19.24
N GLY A 108 -16.58 7.21 -19.08
CA GLY A 108 -16.09 6.39 -20.18
C GLY A 108 -14.73 5.76 -19.87
N GLU A 109 -14.31 4.89 -20.77
CA GLU A 109 -12.99 4.26 -20.73
C GLU A 109 -12.01 5.04 -21.61
N ALA A 110 -10.83 5.31 -21.08
CA ALA A 110 -9.74 5.87 -21.86
C ALA A 110 -9.17 4.78 -22.78
N ALA A 111 -9.22 5.00 -24.10
CA ALA A 111 -8.83 4.00 -25.10
C ALA A 111 -7.51 4.35 -25.81
N ALA A 112 -7.25 5.63 -26.06
CA ALA A 112 -6.03 6.09 -26.73
C ALA A 112 -5.59 7.45 -26.20
N ILE A 113 -4.32 7.74 -26.35
CA ILE A 113 -3.75 9.04 -26.04
C ILE A 113 -2.79 9.47 -27.15
N GLU A 114 -2.91 10.71 -27.57
CA GLU A 114 -2.03 11.38 -28.52
C GLU A 114 -1.37 12.56 -27.83
N HIS A 115 -0.15 12.87 -28.23
CA HIS A 115 0.62 13.98 -27.66
C HIS A 115 1.13 14.89 -28.77
N ASP A 116 0.98 16.19 -28.59
CA ASP A 116 1.70 17.20 -29.34
C ASP A 116 2.76 17.91 -28.47
N ALA A 117 3.32 19.00 -28.92
CA ALA A 117 4.36 19.73 -28.20
C ALA A 117 3.89 20.31 -26.85
N GLU A 118 2.61 20.65 -26.72
CA GLU A 118 2.07 21.41 -25.59
C GLU A 118 1.05 20.64 -24.77
N ALA A 119 0.29 19.72 -25.41
CA ALA A 119 -0.87 19.07 -24.82
C ALA A 119 -0.90 17.55 -25.07
N SER A 120 -1.89 16.93 -24.49
CA SER A 120 -2.26 15.55 -24.73
C SER A 120 -3.76 15.45 -24.97
N VAL A 121 -4.18 14.63 -25.91
CA VAL A 121 -5.58 14.34 -26.21
C VAL A 121 -5.88 12.89 -25.83
N VAL A 122 -6.72 12.70 -24.83
CA VAL A 122 -7.24 11.38 -24.44
C VAL A 122 -8.52 11.13 -25.23
N ARG A 123 -8.58 9.99 -25.93
CA ARG A 123 -9.79 9.52 -26.61
C ARG A 123 -10.46 8.44 -25.77
N THR A 124 -11.75 8.58 -25.58
CA THR A 124 -12.56 7.54 -24.95
C THR A 124 -12.93 6.45 -25.96
N ALA A 125 -13.32 5.28 -25.47
CA ALA A 125 -13.83 4.18 -26.32
C ALA A 125 -15.08 4.60 -27.13
N ALA A 126 -15.83 5.61 -26.64
CA ALA A 126 -16.99 6.19 -27.34
C ALA A 126 -16.61 7.28 -28.37
N GLY A 127 -15.32 7.59 -28.53
CA GLY A 127 -14.81 8.58 -29.49
C GLY A 127 -14.76 10.02 -28.97
N GLU A 128 -15.12 10.29 -27.72
CA GLU A 128 -14.95 11.61 -27.11
C GLU A 128 -13.46 11.95 -26.99
N ALA A 129 -13.10 13.20 -27.25
CA ALA A 129 -11.73 13.70 -27.11
C ALA A 129 -11.63 14.71 -25.96
N ILE A 130 -10.72 14.48 -25.04
CA ILE A 130 -10.47 15.34 -23.87
C ILE A 130 -9.02 15.85 -23.97
N THR A 131 -8.85 17.15 -24.14
CA THR A 131 -7.54 17.80 -24.26
C THR A 131 -7.10 18.33 -22.89
N ALA A 132 -5.84 18.08 -22.52
CA ALA A 132 -5.24 18.56 -21.29
C ALA A 132 -3.74 18.88 -21.48
N ALA A 133 -3.22 19.85 -20.73
CA ALA A 133 -1.77 20.13 -20.69
C ALA A 133 -0.97 18.97 -20.10
N LEU A 134 -1.56 18.24 -19.15
CA LEU A 134 -0.97 17.07 -18.51
C LEU A 134 -2.05 16.03 -18.23
N VAL A 135 -1.71 14.75 -18.41
CA VAL A 135 -2.57 13.62 -18.03
C VAL A 135 -1.95 12.90 -16.83
N VAL A 136 -2.77 12.75 -15.78
CA VAL A 136 -2.42 11.94 -14.60
C VAL A 136 -3.23 10.64 -14.64
N ASP A 137 -2.54 9.51 -14.71
CA ASP A 137 -3.14 8.17 -14.63
C ASP A 137 -3.15 7.70 -13.18
N ALA A 138 -4.33 7.64 -12.58
CA ALA A 138 -4.59 7.15 -11.24
C ALA A 138 -5.60 5.97 -11.28
N SER A 139 -5.57 5.18 -12.37
CA SER A 139 -6.51 4.08 -12.64
C SER A 139 -6.25 2.82 -11.79
N GLY A 140 -5.18 2.78 -10.99
CA GLY A 140 -4.88 1.67 -10.10
C GLY A 140 -3.64 0.88 -10.50
N HIS A 141 -3.57 -0.40 -10.06
CA HIS A 141 -2.37 -1.23 -10.22
C HIS A 141 -2.12 -1.71 -11.65
N GLN A 142 -3.16 -1.71 -12.46
CA GLN A 142 -3.10 -1.94 -13.90
C GLN A 142 -3.31 -0.60 -14.61
N PRO A 143 -2.25 0.20 -14.82
CA PRO A 143 -2.37 1.53 -15.39
C PRO A 143 -2.85 1.48 -16.83
N VAL A 144 -3.64 2.46 -17.23
CA VAL A 144 -4.16 2.56 -18.61
C VAL A 144 -3.06 2.99 -19.57
N PHE A 145 -2.29 4.01 -19.22
CA PHE A 145 -1.28 4.59 -20.11
C PHE A 145 0.13 4.63 -19.55
N VAL A 146 0.28 4.50 -18.23
CA VAL A 146 1.63 4.52 -17.62
C VAL A 146 2.40 3.25 -17.96
N ARG A 147 3.55 3.43 -18.58
CA ARG A 147 4.49 2.35 -18.91
C ARG A 147 5.48 2.14 -17.79
N ARG A 148 5.80 0.88 -17.54
CA ARG A 148 6.83 0.45 -16.58
C ARG A 148 7.84 -0.44 -17.31
N GLY A 149 9.08 -0.45 -16.81
CA GLY A 149 10.07 -1.42 -17.26
C GLY A 149 9.68 -2.83 -16.85
N ASP A 150 10.24 -3.82 -17.52
CA ASP A 150 10.17 -5.22 -17.11
C ASP A 150 11.43 -5.55 -16.29
N ASP A 151 11.25 -5.75 -15.00
CA ASP A 151 12.31 -6.15 -14.06
C ASP A 151 12.14 -7.63 -13.63
N GLY A 152 11.33 -8.39 -14.33
CA GLY A 152 10.98 -9.78 -14.00
C GLY A 152 9.67 -9.91 -13.20
N PRO A 153 9.38 -11.09 -12.62
CA PRO A 153 8.09 -11.39 -12.01
C PRO A 153 7.69 -10.39 -10.95
N VAL A 154 6.45 -9.90 -11.02
CA VAL A 154 5.88 -9.01 -10.01
C VAL A 154 5.26 -9.85 -8.89
N ALA A 155 5.78 -9.69 -7.68
CA ALA A 155 5.23 -10.33 -6.50
C ALA A 155 3.99 -9.59 -6.01
N GLY A 156 2.95 -10.36 -5.68
CA GLY A 156 1.71 -9.82 -5.11
C GLY A 156 1.58 -10.17 -3.63
N GLN A 157 1.11 -9.21 -2.85
CA GLN A 157 0.54 -9.48 -1.53
C GLN A 157 -0.93 -9.82 -1.72
N ALA A 158 -1.35 -10.98 -1.21
CA ALA A 158 -2.72 -11.45 -1.28
C ALA A 158 -3.30 -11.60 0.13
N ALA A 159 -4.59 -11.27 0.28
CA ALA A 159 -5.31 -11.41 1.52
C ALA A 159 -6.75 -11.82 1.28
N TYR A 160 -7.28 -12.66 2.19
CA TYR A 160 -8.68 -13.04 2.25
C TYR A 160 -9.24 -12.70 3.61
N GLY A 161 -10.24 -11.85 3.66
CA GLY A 161 -10.84 -11.34 4.88
C GLY A 161 -12.35 -11.56 4.98
N ILE A 162 -12.84 -11.59 6.22
CA ILE A 162 -14.25 -11.64 6.57
C ILE A 162 -14.55 -10.52 7.58
N VAL A 163 -15.49 -9.66 7.24
CA VAL A 163 -16.18 -8.82 8.21
C VAL A 163 -17.42 -9.58 8.65
N GLY A 164 -17.59 -9.85 9.96
CA GLY A 164 -18.71 -10.67 10.37
C GLY A 164 -18.88 -10.80 11.88
N ARG A 165 -19.82 -11.66 12.26
CA ARG A 165 -20.10 -12.08 13.63
C ARG A 165 -19.61 -13.50 13.85
N PHE A 166 -19.05 -13.74 15.03
CA PHE A 166 -18.39 -14.99 15.36
C PHE A 166 -18.98 -15.58 16.63
N SER A 167 -18.82 -16.90 16.84
CA SER A 167 -19.33 -17.61 18.04
C SER A 167 -18.68 -17.12 19.34
N SER A 168 -17.47 -16.63 19.25
CA SER A 168 -16.72 -15.93 20.30
C SER A 168 -15.78 -14.92 19.65
N PRO A 169 -15.27 -13.91 20.36
CA PRO A 169 -14.35 -12.94 19.81
C PRO A 169 -13.08 -13.61 19.21
N PRO A 170 -12.76 -13.42 17.92
CA PRO A 170 -11.58 -14.01 17.28
C PRO A 170 -10.27 -13.40 17.78
N ILE A 171 -10.33 -12.20 18.32
CA ILE A 171 -9.26 -11.45 19.00
C ILE A 171 -9.84 -10.79 20.25
N GLU A 172 -9.00 -10.31 21.14
CA GLU A 172 -9.43 -9.52 22.31
C GLU A 172 -10.28 -8.31 21.87
N PRO A 173 -11.44 -8.07 22.48
CA PRO A 173 -12.25 -6.90 22.18
C PRO A 173 -11.50 -5.58 22.39
N GLY A 174 -11.75 -4.59 21.52
CA GLY A 174 -11.08 -3.30 21.54
C GLY A 174 -9.67 -3.29 20.95
N ARG A 175 -9.18 -4.44 20.44
CA ARG A 175 -7.83 -4.62 19.95
C ARG A 175 -7.76 -4.52 18.42
N PHE A 176 -6.62 -4.05 17.94
CA PHE A 176 -6.14 -4.21 16.57
C PHE A 176 -4.91 -5.13 16.55
N VAL A 177 -4.99 -6.22 15.81
CA VAL A 177 -3.88 -7.16 15.57
C VAL A 177 -3.29 -6.85 14.19
N PHE A 178 -2.08 -6.29 14.21
CA PHE A 178 -1.39 -5.88 12.97
C PHE A 178 -0.79 -7.08 12.23
N MET A 179 -0.12 -7.99 12.94
CA MET A 179 0.46 -9.20 12.36
C MET A 179 0.48 -10.32 13.40
N ASP A 180 -0.29 -11.38 13.19
CA ASP A 180 -0.22 -12.58 14.02
C ASP A 180 0.31 -13.76 13.22
N TYR A 181 1.61 -14.03 13.38
CA TYR A 181 2.32 -15.12 12.71
C TYR A 181 2.26 -16.44 13.48
N ARG A 182 1.52 -16.57 14.59
CA ARG A 182 1.33 -17.85 15.27
C ARG A 182 0.68 -18.85 14.31
N ALA A 183 1.31 -19.99 14.13
CA ALA A 183 0.95 -20.96 13.09
C ALA A 183 0.48 -22.31 13.66
N ASP A 184 -0.18 -22.30 14.82
CA ASP A 184 -0.69 -23.49 15.52
C ASP A 184 -1.68 -24.33 14.69
N HIS A 185 -2.34 -23.69 13.74
CA HIS A 185 -3.30 -24.31 12.82
C HIS A 185 -2.62 -25.04 11.64
N LEU A 186 -1.30 -24.96 11.52
CA LEU A 186 -0.51 -25.62 10.47
C LEU A 186 0.33 -26.76 11.06
N SER A 187 0.44 -27.85 10.31
CA SER A 187 1.40 -28.91 10.60
C SER A 187 2.85 -28.42 10.41
N GLU A 188 3.80 -29.14 10.98
CA GLU A 188 5.22 -28.80 10.80
C GLU A 188 5.68 -28.90 9.34
N ALA A 189 5.14 -29.86 8.58
CA ALA A 189 5.41 -29.99 7.16
C ALA A 189 4.92 -28.76 6.36
N GLU A 190 3.70 -28.30 6.62
CA GLU A 190 3.14 -27.10 5.97
C GLU A 190 3.95 -25.85 6.32
N ARG A 191 4.34 -25.67 7.58
CA ARG A 191 5.18 -24.53 8.01
C ARG A 191 6.52 -24.45 7.30
N ARG A 192 7.08 -25.61 6.88
CA ARG A 192 8.37 -25.70 6.19
C ARG A 192 8.25 -25.55 4.68
N SER A 193 7.14 -25.99 4.08
CA SER A 193 7.01 -26.15 2.62
C SER A 193 6.07 -25.14 1.97
N GLU A 194 5.18 -24.53 2.74
CA GLU A 194 4.18 -23.58 2.22
C GLU A 194 4.52 -22.13 2.56
N PRO A 195 4.04 -21.17 1.76
CA PRO A 195 4.27 -19.76 2.01
C PRO A 195 3.75 -19.33 3.39
N PRO A 196 4.51 -18.59 4.19
CA PRO A 196 4.04 -18.06 5.47
C PRO A 196 2.88 -17.07 5.29
N THR A 197 1.92 -17.12 6.23
CA THR A 197 0.79 -16.18 6.30
C THR A 197 0.58 -15.72 7.74
N PHE A 198 -0.12 -14.61 7.92
CA PHE A 198 -0.44 -14.05 9.22
C PHE A 198 -1.88 -13.57 9.27
N LEU A 199 -2.44 -13.52 10.48
CA LEU A 199 -3.74 -12.89 10.71
C LEU A 199 -3.55 -11.38 10.90
N TYR A 200 -4.36 -10.61 10.17
CA TYR A 200 -4.63 -9.19 10.40
C TYR A 200 -6.07 -9.09 10.88
N ALA A 201 -6.32 -8.42 12.00
CA ALA A 201 -7.67 -8.42 12.58
C ALA A 201 -7.97 -7.18 13.42
N MET A 202 -9.24 -6.79 13.45
CA MET A 202 -9.70 -5.64 14.21
C MET A 202 -11.11 -5.86 14.74
N ASP A 203 -11.37 -5.34 15.95
CA ASP A 203 -12.70 -5.23 16.52
C ASP A 203 -13.38 -3.99 15.97
N LEU A 204 -14.50 -4.17 15.26
CA LEU A 204 -15.30 -3.09 14.69
C LEU A 204 -16.44 -2.65 15.61
N GLY A 205 -16.47 -3.18 16.85
CA GLY A 205 -17.54 -2.88 17.80
C GLY A 205 -18.84 -3.63 17.53
N GLY A 206 -19.75 -3.60 18.51
CA GLY A 206 -21.07 -4.23 18.38
C GLY A 206 -21.03 -5.75 18.13
N GLY A 207 -19.93 -6.43 18.47
CA GLY A 207 -19.73 -7.86 18.22
C GLY A 207 -19.38 -8.18 16.75
N VAL A 208 -19.00 -7.19 15.97
CA VAL A 208 -18.51 -7.35 14.59
C VAL A 208 -17.00 -7.26 14.58
N PHE A 209 -16.35 -8.18 13.89
CA PHE A 209 -14.90 -8.18 13.73
C PHE A 209 -14.55 -8.28 12.24
N PHE A 210 -13.41 -7.70 11.86
CA PHE A 210 -12.73 -8.00 10.62
C PHE A 210 -11.54 -8.92 10.92
N VAL A 211 -11.47 -10.04 10.22
CA VAL A 211 -10.36 -11.00 10.31
C VAL A 211 -9.88 -11.34 8.91
N GLU A 212 -8.58 -11.28 8.68
CA GLU A 212 -7.98 -11.46 7.37
C GLU A 212 -6.72 -12.31 7.46
N GLU A 213 -6.65 -13.37 6.67
CA GLU A 213 -5.41 -14.13 6.47
C GLU A 213 -4.65 -13.53 5.30
N THR A 214 -3.45 -13.04 5.58
CA THR A 214 -2.64 -12.25 4.65
C THR A 214 -1.31 -12.97 4.41
N SER A 215 -0.88 -13.02 3.15
CA SER A 215 0.50 -13.43 2.80
C SER A 215 1.45 -12.23 2.83
N LEU A 216 2.75 -12.49 3.00
CA LEU A 216 3.73 -11.56 2.46
C LEU A 216 3.70 -11.65 0.92
N ALA A 217 4.40 -10.76 0.21
CA ALA A 217 4.46 -10.83 -1.24
C ALA A 217 5.11 -12.12 -1.73
N LEU A 218 4.57 -12.68 -2.81
CA LEU A 218 5.13 -13.84 -3.49
C LEU A 218 4.86 -13.75 -5.01
N ALA A 219 5.69 -14.40 -5.81
CA ALA A 219 5.51 -14.52 -7.26
C ALA A 219 5.54 -16.00 -7.70
N PRO A 220 4.40 -16.59 -8.11
CA PRO A 220 3.06 -16.01 -8.14
C PRO A 220 2.49 -15.73 -6.74
N ALA A 221 1.52 -14.82 -6.63
CA ALA A 221 0.85 -14.51 -5.37
C ALA A 221 0.17 -15.76 -4.77
N VAL A 222 0.07 -15.80 -3.43
CA VAL A 222 -0.61 -16.89 -2.74
C VAL A 222 -2.08 -16.95 -3.16
N PRO A 223 -2.60 -18.12 -3.57
CA PRO A 223 -3.99 -18.24 -4.01
C PRO A 223 -4.99 -17.91 -2.89
N PHE A 224 -6.07 -17.21 -3.22
CA PHE A 224 -7.14 -16.89 -2.25
C PHE A 224 -7.77 -18.13 -1.61
N SER A 225 -7.85 -19.25 -2.33
CA SER A 225 -8.37 -20.51 -1.80
C SER A 225 -7.52 -21.03 -0.63
N LEU A 226 -6.18 -20.90 -0.72
CA LEU A 226 -5.29 -21.27 0.38
C LEU A 226 -5.44 -20.31 1.58
N LEU A 227 -5.56 -19.00 1.33
CA LEU A 227 -5.76 -18.01 2.40
C LEU A 227 -7.10 -18.25 3.12
N LYS A 228 -8.18 -18.49 2.35
CA LYS A 228 -9.50 -18.84 2.90
C LYS A 228 -9.43 -20.11 3.77
N GLN A 229 -8.79 -21.15 3.28
CA GLN A 229 -8.61 -22.41 4.03
C GLN A 229 -7.83 -22.17 5.32
N ARG A 230 -6.76 -21.38 5.27
CA ARG A 230 -5.93 -21.07 6.46
C ARG A 230 -6.68 -20.23 7.48
N LEU A 231 -7.44 -19.23 7.05
CA LEU A 231 -8.29 -18.45 7.96
C LEU A 231 -9.28 -19.34 8.68
N GLN A 232 -9.97 -20.23 7.95
CA GLN A 232 -10.94 -21.18 8.52
C GLN A 232 -10.28 -22.11 9.55
N ARG A 233 -9.10 -22.67 9.24
CA ARG A 233 -8.34 -23.53 10.14
C ARG A 233 -7.85 -22.78 11.38
N ARG A 234 -7.37 -21.54 11.22
CA ARG A 234 -6.94 -20.68 12.33
C ARG A 234 -8.09 -20.35 13.26
N LEU A 235 -9.25 -20.00 12.75
CA LEU A 235 -10.44 -19.75 13.55
C LEU A 235 -10.89 -21.02 14.28
N ALA A 236 -10.98 -22.17 13.58
CA ALA A 236 -11.34 -23.44 14.16
C ALA A 236 -10.38 -23.87 15.27
N GLN A 237 -9.07 -23.70 15.08
CA GLN A 237 -8.05 -23.98 16.11
C GLN A 237 -8.25 -23.14 17.38
N ARG A 238 -8.81 -21.94 17.24
CA ARG A 238 -9.16 -21.04 18.36
C ARG A 238 -10.56 -21.30 18.93
N GLY A 239 -11.28 -22.31 18.43
CA GLY A 239 -12.66 -22.59 18.84
C GLY A 239 -13.67 -21.51 18.38
N VAL A 240 -13.35 -20.77 17.33
CA VAL A 240 -14.16 -19.68 16.79
C VAL A 240 -14.83 -20.13 15.50
N ALA A 241 -16.17 -20.02 15.44
CA ALA A 241 -16.95 -20.26 14.23
C ALA A 241 -17.48 -18.93 13.66
N VAL A 242 -17.54 -18.81 12.33
CA VAL A 242 -18.21 -17.71 11.65
C VAL A 242 -19.73 -17.95 11.75
N LEU A 243 -20.44 -17.06 12.42
CA LEU A 243 -21.92 -17.12 12.51
C LEU A 243 -22.58 -16.41 11.34
N GLU A 244 -22.03 -15.26 10.96
CA GLU A 244 -22.55 -14.42 9.87
C GLU A 244 -21.39 -13.72 9.17
N ALA A 245 -21.24 -13.92 7.88
CA ALA A 245 -20.33 -13.15 7.04
C ALA A 245 -21.09 -11.97 6.43
N LEU A 246 -20.84 -10.77 6.94
CA LEU A 246 -21.44 -9.53 6.43
C LEU A 246 -20.78 -9.08 5.14
N HIS A 247 -19.46 -9.30 5.01
CA HIS A 247 -18.67 -8.96 3.83
C HIS A 247 -17.43 -9.87 3.75
N GLU A 248 -17.14 -10.36 2.54
CA GLU A 248 -15.85 -11.02 2.23
C GLU A 248 -14.99 -10.04 1.43
N GLU A 249 -13.74 -9.87 1.82
CA GLU A 249 -12.77 -9.03 1.12
C GLU A 249 -11.66 -9.87 0.50
N LEU A 250 -11.41 -9.64 -0.78
CA LEU A 250 -10.30 -10.22 -1.53
C LEU A 250 -9.35 -9.09 -1.92
N CYS A 251 -8.16 -9.09 -1.37
CA CYS A 251 -7.18 -8.06 -1.64
C CYS A 251 -5.96 -8.66 -2.35
N LEU A 252 -5.58 -8.08 -3.50
CA LEU A 252 -4.37 -8.44 -4.23
C LEU A 252 -3.76 -7.20 -4.85
N PHE A 253 -2.52 -6.91 -4.50
CA PHE A 253 -1.80 -5.78 -5.09
C PHE A 253 -0.31 -6.08 -5.26
N PRO A 254 0.33 -5.48 -6.29
CA PRO A 254 1.74 -5.70 -6.57
C PRO A 254 2.62 -4.97 -5.56
N MET A 255 3.66 -5.67 -5.05
CA MET A 255 4.57 -5.15 -4.04
C MET A 255 5.89 -4.64 -4.62
N ASN A 256 6.39 -5.23 -5.70
CA ASN A 256 7.72 -4.94 -6.24
C ASN A 256 7.73 -4.58 -7.73
N PRO A 257 6.71 -3.90 -8.28
CA PRO A 257 6.75 -3.49 -9.68
C PRO A 257 7.94 -2.54 -9.93
N ALA A 258 8.43 -2.54 -11.16
CA ALA A 258 9.37 -1.52 -11.60
C ALA A 258 8.74 -0.12 -11.48
N LEU A 259 9.56 0.89 -11.19
CA LEU A 259 9.10 2.27 -11.28
C LEU A 259 8.72 2.60 -12.73
N PRO A 260 7.74 3.51 -12.92
CA PRO A 260 7.43 4.04 -14.24
C PRO A 260 8.64 4.72 -14.90
N ASP A 261 8.68 4.68 -16.22
CA ASP A 261 9.62 5.45 -16.99
C ASP A 261 9.37 6.95 -16.82
N PRO A 262 10.29 7.76 -16.25
CA PRO A 262 10.07 9.18 -16.02
C PRO A 262 10.14 10.04 -17.30
N ALA A 263 10.52 9.45 -18.43
CA ALA A 263 10.54 10.15 -19.72
C ALA A 263 9.18 10.19 -20.42
N GLN A 264 8.19 9.43 -19.92
CA GLN A 264 6.87 9.39 -20.54
C GLN A 264 6.03 10.64 -20.23
N ARG A 265 5.11 10.95 -21.15
CA ARG A 265 4.23 12.14 -21.08
C ARG A 265 3.11 12.02 -20.03
N VAL A 266 2.60 10.83 -19.81
CA VAL A 266 1.57 10.55 -18.81
C VAL A 266 2.24 10.35 -17.46
N VAL A 267 1.73 11.04 -16.44
CA VAL A 267 2.22 10.92 -15.06
C VAL A 267 1.33 9.96 -14.30
N GLY A 268 1.91 8.96 -13.64
CA GLY A 268 1.14 8.05 -12.78
C GLY A 268 0.91 8.64 -11.39
N PHE A 269 -0.13 8.16 -10.68
CA PHE A 269 -0.31 8.38 -9.26
C PHE A 269 -0.93 7.15 -8.59
N GLY A 270 -0.59 6.89 -7.33
CA GLY A 270 -1.05 5.71 -6.60
C GLY A 270 -0.51 4.40 -7.17
N GLY A 271 -1.37 3.42 -7.36
CA GLY A 271 -1.00 2.12 -7.94
C GLY A 271 -0.36 2.22 -9.31
N ALA A 272 -0.84 3.14 -10.17
CA ALA A 272 -0.28 3.40 -11.49
C ALA A 272 1.18 3.87 -11.44
N ALA A 273 1.55 4.59 -10.40
CA ALA A 273 2.92 5.08 -10.18
C ALA A 273 3.81 4.15 -9.33
N ALA A 274 3.40 2.91 -9.06
CA ALA A 274 4.12 1.99 -8.18
C ALA A 274 4.35 2.54 -6.75
N MET A 275 3.36 3.28 -6.20
CA MET A 275 3.49 3.93 -4.90
C MET A 275 3.21 3.01 -3.69
N VAL A 276 2.80 1.76 -3.91
CA VAL A 276 2.74 0.77 -2.82
C VAL A 276 4.13 0.63 -2.22
N HIS A 277 4.21 0.69 -0.88
CA HIS A 277 5.48 0.53 -0.20
C HIS A 277 5.95 -0.94 -0.30
N PRO A 278 7.10 -1.22 -0.94
CA PRO A 278 7.47 -2.61 -1.26
C PRO A 278 7.64 -3.52 -0.05
N ALA A 279 8.04 -2.97 1.09
CA ALA A 279 8.31 -3.77 2.29
C ALA A 279 7.13 -3.85 3.28
N SER A 280 6.08 -3.05 3.12
CA SER A 280 4.95 -3.02 4.08
C SER A 280 3.57 -3.10 3.44
N GLY A 281 3.45 -2.96 2.11
CA GLY A 281 2.15 -2.86 1.44
C GLY A 281 1.41 -1.54 1.70
N TYR A 282 1.98 -0.64 2.51
CA TYR A 282 1.33 0.60 2.92
C TYR A 282 1.18 1.57 1.74
N LEU A 283 0.01 2.11 1.56
CA LEU A 283 -0.27 3.01 0.43
C LEU A 283 -1.00 4.28 0.84
N VAL A 284 -2.06 4.19 1.65
CA VAL A 284 -3.01 5.29 1.90
C VAL A 284 -2.32 6.53 2.49
N GLY A 285 -1.55 6.40 3.57
CA GLY A 285 -0.80 7.52 4.14
C GLY A 285 0.20 8.11 3.15
N GLY A 286 0.82 7.25 2.32
CA GLY A 286 1.69 7.70 1.23
C GLY A 286 0.96 8.49 0.15
N LEU A 287 -0.27 8.11 -0.22
CA LEU A 287 -1.10 8.87 -1.16
C LEU A 287 -1.43 10.26 -0.60
N LEU A 288 -1.92 10.30 0.64
CA LEU A 288 -2.37 11.53 1.28
C LEU A 288 -1.24 12.55 1.45
N ARG A 289 -0.03 12.10 1.81
CA ARG A 289 1.15 12.99 1.95
C ARG A 289 1.71 13.44 0.61
N ARG A 290 1.70 12.57 -0.43
CA ARG A 290 2.38 12.84 -1.70
C ARG A 290 1.49 13.48 -2.77
N ALA A 291 0.16 13.49 -2.58
CA ALA A 291 -0.74 14.19 -3.50
C ALA A 291 -0.49 15.71 -3.51
N PRO A 292 -0.37 16.39 -2.34
CA PRO A 292 0.04 17.79 -2.31
C PRO A 292 1.38 18.06 -3.01
N ASP A 293 2.41 17.23 -2.75
CA ASP A 293 3.76 17.42 -3.33
C ASP A 293 3.73 17.36 -4.86
N LEU A 294 3.01 16.38 -5.42
CA LEU A 294 2.84 16.27 -6.87
C LEU A 294 2.05 17.46 -7.44
N ALA A 295 0.99 17.87 -6.75
CA ALA A 295 0.18 19.01 -7.18
C ALA A 295 0.99 20.31 -7.16
N ASP A 296 1.84 20.52 -6.15
CA ASP A 296 2.76 21.67 -6.08
C ASP A 296 3.77 21.66 -7.23
N ALA A 297 4.36 20.50 -7.53
CA ALA A 297 5.30 20.36 -8.65
C ALA A 297 4.63 20.67 -9.99
N ILE A 298 3.40 20.19 -10.22
CA ILE A 298 2.64 20.48 -11.44
C ILE A 298 2.27 21.97 -11.53
N ALA A 299 1.76 22.56 -10.44
CA ALA A 299 1.36 23.97 -10.42
C ALA A 299 2.56 24.89 -10.67
N ALA A 300 3.69 24.65 -10.00
CA ALA A 300 4.91 25.41 -10.18
C ALA A 300 5.45 25.30 -11.63
N ALA A 301 5.45 24.09 -12.21
CA ALA A 301 5.87 23.88 -13.58
C ALA A 301 4.99 24.60 -14.60
N LEU A 302 3.67 24.58 -14.42
CA LEU A 302 2.71 25.29 -15.26
C LEU A 302 2.88 26.81 -15.13
N ALA A 303 3.07 27.34 -13.91
CA ALA A 303 3.32 28.76 -13.66
C ALA A 303 4.64 29.23 -14.28
N ALA A 304 5.65 28.35 -14.34
CA ALA A 304 6.91 28.61 -15.06
C ALA A 304 6.78 28.50 -16.59
N GLY A 305 5.58 28.26 -17.12
CA GLY A 305 5.35 28.15 -18.57
C GLY A 305 5.76 26.80 -19.17
N LEU A 306 6.10 25.78 -18.36
CA LEU A 306 6.47 24.49 -18.89
C LEU A 306 5.27 23.78 -19.51
N ARG A 307 5.50 23.11 -20.64
CA ARG A 307 4.51 22.33 -21.39
C ARG A 307 5.12 21.00 -21.84
N GLY A 308 4.27 20.14 -22.32
CA GLY A 308 4.68 18.90 -22.97
C GLY A 308 5.61 18.03 -22.11
N GLU A 309 6.73 17.62 -22.67
CA GLU A 309 7.72 16.77 -21.99
C GLU A 309 8.36 17.42 -20.76
N ASN A 310 8.58 18.74 -20.80
CA ASN A 310 9.19 19.44 -19.68
C ASN A 310 8.24 19.49 -18.47
N LEU A 311 6.94 19.66 -18.71
CA LEU A 311 5.92 19.62 -17.67
C LEU A 311 5.82 18.23 -17.05
N SER A 312 5.72 17.18 -17.88
CA SER A 312 5.64 15.80 -17.35
C SER A 312 6.92 15.39 -16.61
N ARG A 313 8.10 15.79 -17.11
CA ARG A 313 9.38 15.54 -16.42
C ARG A 313 9.44 16.21 -15.05
N ALA A 314 8.99 17.46 -14.94
CA ALA A 314 8.90 18.16 -13.65
C ALA A 314 7.94 17.46 -12.68
N ALA A 315 6.78 17.03 -13.15
CA ALA A 315 5.81 16.28 -12.36
C ALA A 315 6.39 14.92 -11.88
N TRP A 316 7.05 14.16 -12.77
CA TRP A 316 7.72 12.91 -12.39
C TRP A 316 8.84 13.13 -11.38
N GLN A 317 9.62 14.19 -11.49
CA GLN A 317 10.65 14.55 -10.51
C GLN A 317 10.06 14.93 -9.16
N GLY A 318 8.92 15.63 -9.14
CA GLY A 318 8.17 15.91 -7.91
C GLY A 318 7.64 14.65 -7.26
N LEU A 319 7.08 13.71 -8.03
CA LEU A 319 6.56 12.46 -7.52
C LEU A 319 7.66 11.48 -7.10
N TRP A 320 8.70 11.31 -7.91
CA TRP A 320 9.79 10.37 -7.70
C TRP A 320 11.16 11.06 -7.71
N PRO A 321 11.44 11.93 -6.71
CA PRO A 321 12.79 12.49 -6.56
C PRO A 321 13.82 11.37 -6.30
N ALA A 322 15.09 11.65 -6.52
CA ALA A 322 16.17 10.67 -6.41
C ALA A 322 16.17 9.90 -5.08
N SER A 323 15.93 10.59 -3.97
CA SER A 323 15.85 9.97 -2.64
C SER A 323 14.75 8.93 -2.53
N LEU A 324 13.55 9.18 -3.09
CA LEU A 324 12.44 8.23 -3.07
C LEU A 324 12.67 7.06 -4.03
N ARG A 325 13.32 7.29 -5.19
CA ARG A 325 13.71 6.21 -6.10
C ARG A 325 14.74 5.29 -5.45
N TRP A 326 15.73 5.86 -4.78
CA TRP A 326 16.71 5.12 -4.01
C TRP A 326 16.05 4.27 -2.92
N LYS A 327 15.15 4.86 -2.11
CA LYS A 327 14.41 4.15 -1.06
C LYS A 327 13.54 3.02 -1.65
N HIS A 328 12.89 3.26 -2.79
CA HIS A 328 12.10 2.22 -3.46
C HIS A 328 12.97 1.01 -3.86
N ALA A 329 14.15 1.24 -4.45
CA ALA A 329 15.09 0.17 -4.77
C ALA A 329 15.55 -0.57 -3.50
N PHE A 330 15.82 0.16 -2.43
CA PHE A 330 16.20 -0.38 -1.12
C PHE A 330 15.12 -1.27 -0.52
N PHE A 331 13.87 -0.83 -0.50
CA PHE A 331 12.75 -1.62 0.01
C PHE A 331 12.48 -2.86 -0.84
N ARG A 332 12.59 -2.74 -2.17
CA ARG A 332 12.50 -3.91 -3.07
C ARG A 332 13.62 -4.92 -2.78
N PHE A 333 14.84 -4.45 -2.58
CA PHE A 333 15.97 -5.31 -2.20
C PHE A 333 15.69 -6.08 -0.90
N GLY A 334 15.13 -5.42 0.10
CA GLY A 334 14.70 -6.08 1.34
C GLY A 334 13.59 -7.09 1.12
N LEU A 335 12.57 -6.75 0.32
CA LEU A 335 11.46 -7.64 0.02
C LEU A 335 11.92 -8.91 -0.70
N GLU A 336 12.85 -8.84 -1.67
CA GLU A 336 13.38 -10.01 -2.36
C GLU A 336 13.97 -11.04 -1.38
N LYS A 337 14.56 -10.58 -0.27
CA LYS A 337 15.08 -11.44 0.77
C LYS A 337 13.95 -12.07 1.59
N LEU A 338 12.99 -11.27 2.04
CA LEU A 338 11.89 -11.73 2.89
C LEU A 338 10.99 -12.76 2.18
N MET A 339 10.81 -12.63 0.85
CA MET A 339 10.05 -13.60 0.06
C MET A 339 10.64 -15.03 0.09
N ARG A 340 11.89 -15.18 0.47
CA ARG A 340 12.57 -16.49 0.59
C ARG A 340 12.62 -17.02 2.01
N PHE A 341 12.14 -16.25 2.99
CA PHE A 341 12.15 -16.66 4.38
C PHE A 341 11.00 -17.64 4.64
N ASP A 342 11.31 -18.73 5.33
CA ASP A 342 10.30 -19.61 5.91
C ASP A 342 9.57 -18.93 7.09
N GLU A 343 8.55 -19.57 7.61
CA GLU A 343 7.70 -19.03 8.67
C GLU A 343 8.50 -18.66 9.93
N ALA A 344 9.42 -19.51 10.37
CA ALA A 344 10.22 -19.27 11.57
C ALA A 344 11.14 -18.06 11.40
N ARG A 345 11.82 -17.96 10.25
CA ARG A 345 12.73 -16.85 9.95
C ARG A 345 11.99 -15.54 9.78
N LEU A 346 10.78 -15.52 9.18
CA LEU A 346 9.93 -14.33 9.11
C LEU A 346 9.51 -13.86 10.51
N ARG A 347 9.10 -14.77 11.40
CA ARG A 347 8.78 -14.42 12.80
C ARG A 347 9.96 -13.79 13.50
N HIS A 348 11.15 -14.37 13.39
CA HIS A 348 12.39 -13.85 13.96
C HIS A 348 12.73 -12.46 13.38
N HIS A 349 12.55 -12.29 12.07
CA HIS A 349 12.78 -11.01 11.41
C HIS A 349 11.84 -9.92 11.94
N PHE A 350 10.54 -10.18 11.99
CA PHE A 350 9.57 -9.18 12.46
C PHE A 350 9.67 -8.93 13.96
N ALA A 351 9.97 -9.93 14.78
CA ALA A 351 10.27 -9.72 16.19
C ALA A 351 11.45 -8.77 16.40
N SER A 352 12.53 -8.95 15.62
CA SER A 352 13.69 -8.06 15.64
C SER A 352 13.37 -6.67 15.10
N PHE A 353 12.56 -6.59 14.03
CA PHE A 353 12.14 -5.33 13.42
C PHE A 353 11.33 -4.46 14.39
N PHE A 354 10.34 -5.03 15.06
CA PHE A 354 9.53 -4.30 16.05
C PHE A 354 10.23 -4.09 17.41
N SER A 355 11.45 -4.64 17.58
CA SER A 355 12.35 -4.26 18.69
C SER A 355 13.17 -3.00 18.41
N LEU A 356 13.12 -2.47 17.18
CA LEU A 356 13.70 -1.18 16.86
C LEU A 356 12.99 -0.06 17.64
N PRO A 357 13.66 1.07 17.94
CA PRO A 357 12.97 2.26 18.43
C PRO A 357 11.76 2.63 17.56
N THR A 358 10.68 3.05 18.19
CA THR A 358 9.40 3.32 17.52
C THR A 358 9.56 4.24 16.31
N ALA A 359 10.33 5.32 16.41
CA ALA A 359 10.58 6.22 15.30
C ALA A 359 11.23 5.52 14.07
N GLN A 360 12.04 4.48 14.29
CA GLN A 360 12.73 3.77 13.23
C GLN A 360 11.80 2.77 12.52
N TRP A 361 11.14 1.87 13.26
CA TRP A 361 10.25 0.90 12.60
C TRP A 361 9.04 1.60 11.96
N TYR A 362 8.48 2.61 12.64
CA TYR A 362 7.38 3.38 12.11
C TYR A 362 7.77 4.16 10.85
N GLY A 363 8.85 4.93 10.92
CA GLY A 363 9.32 5.68 9.78
C GLY A 363 9.76 4.81 8.59
N PHE A 364 10.19 3.55 8.85
CA PHE A 364 10.40 2.55 7.82
C PHE A 364 9.07 2.18 7.15
N LEU A 365 8.05 1.78 7.93
CA LEU A 365 6.76 1.33 7.40
C LEU A 365 6.00 2.41 6.63
N THR A 366 6.13 3.67 7.07
CA THR A 366 5.44 4.82 6.47
C THR A 366 6.29 5.55 5.42
N ASN A 367 7.53 5.10 5.17
CA ASN A 367 8.47 5.72 4.23
C ASN A 367 8.84 7.18 4.57
N THR A 368 8.89 7.52 5.86
CA THR A 368 9.21 8.88 6.32
C THR A 368 10.68 9.08 6.72
N LEU A 369 11.45 7.99 6.94
CA LEU A 369 12.88 8.10 7.19
C LEU A 369 13.63 8.68 5.98
N SER A 370 14.61 9.52 6.25
CA SER A 370 15.63 9.90 5.24
C SER A 370 16.52 8.68 4.90
N PRO A 371 17.21 8.69 3.76
CA PRO A 371 18.11 7.58 3.40
C PRO A 371 19.16 7.24 4.48
N PRO A 372 19.86 8.19 5.13
CA PRO A 372 20.78 7.88 6.23
C PRO A 372 20.10 7.25 7.45
N GLU A 373 18.92 7.74 7.85
CA GLU A 373 18.15 7.18 8.97
C GLU A 373 17.68 5.76 8.67
N LEU A 374 17.25 5.51 7.42
CA LEU A 374 16.85 4.20 6.96
C LEU A 374 18.03 3.20 7.04
N LEU A 375 19.21 3.60 6.57
CA LEU A 375 20.41 2.78 6.68
C LEU A 375 20.78 2.50 8.14
N ALA A 376 20.75 3.53 9.00
CA ALA A 376 21.03 3.37 10.43
C ALA A 376 20.04 2.40 11.10
N ALA A 377 18.74 2.48 10.75
CA ALA A 377 17.73 1.56 11.25
C ALA A 377 18.01 0.12 10.80
N MET A 378 18.44 -0.09 9.55
CA MET A 378 18.74 -1.44 9.04
C MET A 378 20.02 -2.03 9.62
N VAL A 379 21.05 -1.22 9.85
CA VAL A 379 22.26 -1.65 10.56
C VAL A 379 21.91 -2.10 11.99
N ARG A 380 21.06 -1.34 12.68
CA ARG A 380 20.57 -1.72 14.00
C ARG A 380 19.75 -3.01 13.96
N LEU A 381 18.83 -3.12 13.00
CA LEU A 381 18.05 -4.36 12.79
C LEU A 381 18.97 -5.57 12.60
N TYR A 382 19.99 -5.45 11.74
CA TYR A 382 20.96 -6.50 11.53
C TYR A 382 21.69 -6.91 12.82
N GLY A 383 22.04 -5.92 13.66
CA GLY A 383 22.64 -6.16 14.97
C GLY A 383 21.72 -6.90 15.97
N LEU A 384 20.42 -6.62 15.93
CA LEU A 384 19.40 -7.25 16.79
C LEU A 384 18.97 -8.63 16.29
N ALA A 385 19.03 -8.86 14.98
CA ALA A 385 18.52 -10.07 14.35
C ALA A 385 19.33 -11.32 14.76
N PRO A 386 18.70 -12.50 14.94
CA PRO A 386 19.39 -13.76 15.17
C PRO A 386 20.13 -14.23 13.90
N TRP A 387 21.00 -15.23 14.06
CA TRP A 387 21.91 -15.68 12.99
C TRP A 387 21.21 -16.18 11.73
N ASP A 388 20.10 -16.87 11.86
CA ASP A 388 19.30 -17.36 10.72
C ASP A 388 18.79 -16.21 9.84
N VAL A 389 18.32 -15.12 10.46
CA VAL A 389 17.89 -13.90 9.76
C VAL A 389 19.09 -13.18 9.13
N ARG A 390 20.20 -13.01 9.88
CA ARG A 390 21.42 -12.35 9.36
C ARG A 390 21.93 -13.05 8.09
N TRP A 391 22.04 -14.38 8.11
CA TRP A 391 22.44 -15.16 6.94
C TRP A 391 21.49 -14.97 5.76
N GLY A 392 20.18 -14.97 5.99
CA GLY A 392 19.21 -14.71 4.95
C GLY A 392 19.33 -13.30 4.34
N LEU A 393 19.63 -12.30 5.18
CA LEU A 393 19.82 -10.91 4.73
C LEU A 393 21.13 -10.70 3.96
N MET A 394 22.17 -11.48 4.21
CA MET A 394 23.46 -11.38 3.50
C MET A 394 23.45 -12.03 2.12
N ALA A 395 22.69 -13.10 1.91
CA ALA A 395 22.64 -13.81 0.64
C ALA A 395 22.21 -12.89 -0.51
N LEU A 396 22.95 -12.90 -1.62
CA LEU A 396 22.59 -12.16 -2.84
C LEU A 396 22.13 -13.15 -3.90
N GLN A 397 20.87 -13.02 -4.34
CA GLN A 397 20.23 -13.93 -5.29
C GLN A 397 19.26 -13.18 -6.20
N GLY A 398 18.91 -13.79 -7.34
CA GLY A 398 17.91 -13.24 -8.25
C GLY A 398 18.27 -11.83 -8.71
N ARG A 399 17.34 -10.88 -8.55
CA ARG A 399 17.51 -9.47 -8.98
C ARG A 399 18.20 -8.56 -7.96
N GLU A 400 18.56 -9.07 -6.78
CA GLU A 400 19.19 -8.26 -5.73
C GLU A 400 20.48 -7.57 -6.14
N PRO A 401 21.41 -8.22 -6.92
CA PRO A 401 22.59 -7.53 -7.41
C PRO A 401 22.27 -6.30 -8.28
N ALA A 402 21.24 -6.40 -9.14
CA ALA A 402 20.80 -5.29 -9.97
C ALA A 402 20.18 -4.14 -9.15
N LEU A 403 19.39 -4.46 -8.10
CA LEU A 403 18.84 -3.47 -7.19
C LEU A 403 19.93 -2.78 -6.38
N LEU A 404 20.94 -3.53 -5.92
CA LEU A 404 22.10 -2.97 -5.23
C LEU A 404 22.88 -2.03 -6.14
N ALA A 405 23.13 -2.43 -7.40
CA ALA A 405 23.81 -1.57 -8.38
C ALA A 405 23.03 -0.26 -8.62
N ARG A 406 21.71 -0.30 -8.73
CA ARG A 406 20.86 0.91 -8.82
C ARG A 406 21.02 1.82 -7.62
N MET A 407 21.01 1.27 -6.40
CA MET A 407 21.23 2.08 -5.18
C MET A 407 22.60 2.75 -5.18
N LEU A 408 23.65 2.06 -5.63
CA LEU A 408 25.00 2.62 -5.72
C LEU A 408 25.14 3.68 -6.81
N ALA A 409 24.34 3.60 -7.88
CA ALA A 409 24.29 4.60 -8.96
C ALA A 409 23.45 5.84 -8.62
N GLY A 410 22.86 5.91 -7.42
CA GLY A 410 22.08 7.06 -6.98
C GLY A 410 20.57 6.97 -7.24
N GLY A 411 20.05 5.78 -7.58
CA GLY A 411 18.62 5.49 -7.74
C GLY A 411 18.09 5.77 -9.13
#